data_323e82c0af11e4183af4e3c64285bba1
#
_entry.id   323e82c0af11e4183af4e3c64285bba1
#
_cell.length_a   1.000
_cell.length_b   1.000
_cell.length_c   1.000
_cell.angle_alpha   90.00
_cell.angle_beta   90.00
_cell.angle_gamma   90.00
#
_symmetry.space_group_name_H-M   'P 1'
#
loop_
_entity.id
_entity.type
_entity.pdbx_description
1 polymer ?
#
loop_
_entity_poly.entity_id
_entity_poly.type
_entity_poly.pdbx_seq_one_letter_code
_entity_poly.pdbx_strand_id
1 'polypeptide(L)'
;LCTVCYTPKTQTNNWWTWEIGIPKDLIPILMLIYDGLTPKQVNLYTEAMYFFQPDPYHEGAIGTASTHANGYRTAQGANIIDCSTTAVGLGALRKDSEQLYMGSEASSGTFVIQTVEDSSKLAADGYASGFYADGSYMDHSRVPYLGAYGIEFMKGGVKIPSLIGGTPWQYSA
;
A
#
# COMPACT_ATOMS: atom_id res chain seq x y z
N LEU A 1 21.73 -7.72 0.55
CA LEU A 1 20.45 -7.55 -0.11
C LEU A 1 20.60 -7.92 -1.58
N CYS A 2 19.72 -8.77 -2.05
CA CYS A 2 19.85 -9.40 -3.35
C CYS A 2 19.42 -8.43 -4.45
N THR A 3 20.37 -7.68 -5.01
CA THR A 3 20.17 -6.84 -6.19
C THR A 3 19.83 -7.65 -7.45
N VAL A 4 19.85 -8.97 -7.35
CA VAL A 4 19.55 -9.90 -8.44
C VAL A 4 18.13 -10.41 -8.38
N CYS A 5 17.52 -10.46 -7.18
CA CYS A 5 16.22 -11.10 -6.98
C CYS A 5 15.05 -10.12 -6.95
N TYR A 6 15.28 -8.88 -6.50
CA TYR A 6 14.25 -7.84 -6.45
C TYR A 6 14.68 -6.67 -7.33
N THR A 7 14.36 -6.77 -8.60
CA THR A 7 14.70 -5.77 -9.61
C THR A 7 13.46 -5.47 -10.47
N PRO A 8 13.41 -4.34 -11.16
CA PRO A 8 12.29 -3.97 -12.02
C PRO A 8 11.97 -4.97 -13.16
N LYS A 9 12.69 -6.06 -13.26
CA LYS A 9 12.54 -7.04 -14.34
C LYS A 9 12.09 -8.43 -13.89
N THR A 10 11.99 -8.65 -12.58
CA THR A 10 11.72 -9.98 -12.02
C THR A 10 10.46 -9.97 -11.18
N GLN A 11 9.33 -10.29 -11.76
CA GLN A 11 8.11 -10.55 -11.02
C GLN A 11 7.66 -11.98 -11.27
N THR A 12 7.22 -12.66 -10.20
CA THR A 12 6.55 -13.96 -10.28
C THR A 12 5.03 -13.77 -10.18
N ASN A 13 4.28 -14.86 -10.22
CA ASN A 13 2.82 -14.86 -10.32
C ASN A 13 2.07 -14.21 -9.11
N ASN A 14 2.73 -14.02 -7.98
CA ASN A 14 2.10 -13.40 -6.82
C ASN A 14 2.49 -11.92 -6.73
N TRP A 15 1.69 -11.05 -7.31
CA TRP A 15 1.87 -9.60 -7.32
C TRP A 15 2.04 -9.03 -5.90
N TRP A 16 1.29 -9.52 -4.91
CA TRP A 16 1.31 -9.04 -3.53
C TRP A 16 2.71 -9.10 -2.92
N THR A 17 3.46 -10.14 -3.19
CA THR A 17 4.85 -10.29 -2.70
C THR A 17 5.72 -9.12 -3.18
N TRP A 18 5.56 -8.67 -4.41
CA TRP A 18 6.41 -7.67 -5.03
C TRP A 18 5.98 -6.24 -4.70
N GLU A 19 4.68 -6.00 -4.66
CA GLU A 19 4.11 -4.67 -4.45
C GLU A 19 3.96 -4.33 -2.96
N ILE A 20 3.72 -5.31 -2.10
CA ILE A 20 3.41 -5.14 -0.68
C ILE A 20 4.41 -5.88 0.22
N GLY A 21 4.54 -7.19 0.06
CA GLY A 21 5.26 -8.03 1.01
C GLY A 21 6.72 -7.62 1.18
N ILE A 22 7.47 -7.55 0.09
CA ILE A 22 8.89 -7.14 0.13
C ILE A 22 9.05 -5.69 0.61
N PRO A 23 8.29 -4.69 0.13
CA PRO A 23 8.36 -3.34 0.67
C PRO A 23 8.09 -3.24 2.17
N LYS A 24 7.10 -3.97 2.69
CA LYS A 24 6.78 -3.99 4.13
C LYS A 24 7.96 -4.39 5.00
N ASP A 25 8.78 -5.32 4.52
CA ASP A 25 9.97 -5.80 5.24
C ASP A 25 11.20 -4.91 4.96
N LEU A 26 11.38 -4.48 3.72
CA LEU A 26 12.59 -3.80 3.28
C LEU A 26 12.63 -2.33 3.74
N ILE A 27 11.52 -1.61 3.72
CA ILE A 27 11.46 -0.20 4.12
C ILE A 27 11.92 0.02 5.56
N PRO A 28 11.40 -0.71 6.58
CA PRO A 28 11.90 -0.56 7.95
C PRO A 28 13.40 -0.86 8.09
N ILE A 29 13.90 -1.86 7.38
CA ILE A 29 15.34 -2.20 7.39
C ILE A 29 16.14 -1.03 6.83
N LEU A 30 15.75 -0.48 5.69
CA LEU A 30 16.45 0.65 5.07
C LEU A 30 16.40 1.90 5.94
N MET A 31 15.30 2.16 6.64
CA MET A 31 15.18 3.27 7.59
C MET A 31 16.15 3.09 8.77
N LEU A 32 16.26 1.89 9.33
CA LEU A 32 17.15 1.61 10.47
C LEU A 32 18.63 1.77 10.13
N ILE A 33 19.03 1.49 8.90
CA ILE A 33 20.42 1.58 8.45
C ILE A 33 20.69 2.79 7.55
N TYR A 34 19.75 3.73 7.46
CA TYR A 34 19.75 4.82 6.48
C TYR A 34 21.08 5.61 6.47
N ASP A 35 21.59 5.97 7.66
CA ASP A 35 22.82 6.75 7.81
C ASP A 35 24.08 6.01 7.33
N GLY A 36 24.02 4.67 7.26
CA GLY A 36 25.09 3.83 6.73
C GLY A 36 25.00 3.55 5.23
N LEU A 37 23.93 4.03 4.56
CA LEU A 37 23.73 3.80 3.14
C LEU A 37 24.30 4.95 2.29
N THR A 38 24.90 4.60 1.18
CA THR A 38 25.25 5.58 0.15
C THR A 38 24.00 6.00 -0.63
N PRO A 39 23.94 7.22 -1.21
CA PRO A 39 22.81 7.64 -2.06
C PRO A 39 22.52 6.68 -3.21
N LYS A 40 23.55 6.05 -3.77
CA LYS A 40 23.41 5.04 -4.82
C LYS A 40 22.68 3.78 -4.32
N GLN A 41 22.95 3.34 -3.09
CA GLN A 41 22.26 2.20 -2.49
C GLN A 41 20.81 2.52 -2.16
N VAL A 42 20.54 3.71 -1.61
CA VAL A 42 19.16 4.18 -1.38
C VAL A 42 18.37 4.18 -2.69
N ASN A 43 18.91 4.79 -3.74
CA ASN A 43 18.25 4.83 -5.05
C ASN A 43 17.99 3.42 -5.60
N LEU A 44 18.98 2.53 -5.56
CA LEU A 44 18.86 1.18 -6.10
C LEU A 44 17.72 0.39 -5.43
N TYR A 45 17.61 0.46 -4.11
CA TYR A 45 16.60 -0.28 -3.37
C TYR A 45 15.21 0.35 -3.51
N THR A 46 15.13 1.66 -3.45
CA THR A 46 13.86 2.38 -3.58
C THR A 46 13.31 2.38 -5.01
N GLU A 47 14.18 2.37 -6.02
CA GLU A 47 13.78 2.30 -7.43
C GLU A 47 13.05 1.00 -7.76
N ALA A 48 13.53 -0.13 -7.24
CA ALA A 48 12.85 -1.41 -7.42
C ALA A 48 11.46 -1.42 -6.77
N MET A 49 11.34 -0.93 -5.53
CA MET A 49 10.05 -0.84 -4.85
C MET A 49 9.09 0.12 -5.56
N TYR A 50 9.59 1.28 -5.98
CA TYR A 50 8.81 2.26 -6.74
C TYR A 50 8.31 1.72 -8.08
N PHE A 51 9.12 0.89 -8.75
CA PHE A 51 8.71 0.24 -9.98
C PHE A 51 7.49 -0.68 -9.80
N PHE A 52 7.46 -1.44 -8.69
CA PHE A 52 6.33 -2.34 -8.42
C PHE A 52 5.14 -1.63 -7.78
N GLN A 53 5.37 -0.59 -6.98
CA GLN A 53 4.31 0.14 -6.27
C GLN A 53 4.53 1.66 -6.35
N PRO A 54 4.30 2.28 -7.52
CA PRO A 54 4.42 3.72 -7.70
C PRO A 54 3.21 4.52 -7.18
N ASP A 55 2.04 3.87 -7.07
CA ASP A 55 0.75 4.50 -6.85
C ASP A 55 -0.08 3.70 -5.84
N PRO A 56 -0.32 4.22 -4.62
CA PRO A 56 -1.04 3.50 -3.57
C PRO A 56 -2.52 3.27 -3.87
N TYR A 57 -3.10 3.96 -4.84
CA TYR A 57 -4.51 3.79 -5.22
C TYR A 57 -4.76 2.55 -6.09
N HIS A 58 -3.69 1.92 -6.56
CA HIS A 58 -3.78 0.77 -7.46
C HIS A 58 -2.89 -0.38 -7.02
N GLU A 59 -3.28 -1.59 -7.44
CA GLU A 59 -2.59 -2.84 -7.14
C GLU A 59 -2.71 -3.85 -8.29
N GLY A 60 -1.92 -4.90 -8.24
CA GLY A 60 -2.07 -6.02 -9.16
C GLY A 60 -1.26 -5.90 -10.44
N ALA A 61 0.06 -5.91 -10.35
CA ALA A 61 1.00 -5.92 -11.47
C ALA A 61 1.20 -4.58 -12.19
N ILE A 62 1.29 -3.49 -11.40
CA ILE A 62 1.55 -2.15 -11.92
C ILE A 62 2.80 -2.12 -12.80
N GLY A 63 3.88 -2.75 -12.38
CA GLY A 63 5.16 -2.74 -13.09
C GLY A 63 5.29 -3.68 -14.28
N THR A 64 4.38 -4.65 -14.42
CA THR A 64 4.43 -5.63 -15.51
C THR A 64 3.04 -5.96 -16.03
N ALA A 65 2.69 -5.44 -17.15
CA ALA A 65 1.36 -5.42 -17.73
C ALA A 65 0.75 -6.78 -18.08
N SER A 66 1.27 -7.92 -17.61
CA SER A 66 0.86 -9.14 -18.28
C SER A 66 0.62 -10.40 -17.46
N THR A 67 0.80 -10.42 -16.15
CA THR A 67 0.76 -11.71 -15.44
C THR A 67 -0.48 -11.97 -14.59
N HIS A 68 -1.40 -11.02 -14.49
CA HIS A 68 -2.63 -11.20 -13.74
C HIS A 68 -3.84 -11.23 -14.65
N ALA A 69 -4.65 -12.28 -14.50
CA ALA A 69 -5.91 -12.43 -15.21
C ALA A 69 -6.88 -11.24 -15.01
N ASN A 70 -6.68 -10.47 -13.92
CA ASN A 70 -7.51 -9.32 -13.55
C ASN A 70 -6.83 -7.95 -13.77
N GLY A 71 -5.55 -7.94 -14.17
CA GLY A 71 -4.81 -6.70 -14.48
C GLY A 71 -4.69 -5.71 -13.30
N TYR A 72 -4.34 -4.52 -13.65
CA TYR A 72 -4.27 -3.35 -12.78
C TYR A 72 -5.65 -2.96 -12.27
N ARG A 73 -5.83 -2.89 -10.95
CA ARG A 73 -7.12 -2.59 -10.32
C ARG A 73 -6.98 -1.58 -9.19
N THR A 74 -8.08 -0.96 -8.81
CA THR A 74 -8.14 -0.08 -7.65
C THR A 74 -7.85 -0.87 -6.37
N ALA A 75 -6.90 -0.40 -5.59
CA ALA A 75 -6.58 -0.96 -4.29
C ALA A 75 -7.70 -0.67 -3.29
N GLN A 76 -8.01 -1.65 -2.43
CA GLN A 76 -9.10 -1.53 -1.46
C GLN A 76 -8.73 -2.20 -0.11
N GLY A 77 -9.49 -1.87 0.93
CA GLY A 77 -9.40 -2.52 2.23
C GLY A 77 -7.99 -2.51 2.82
N ALA A 78 -7.50 -3.65 3.26
CA ALA A 78 -6.16 -3.76 3.82
C ALA A 78 -5.05 -3.48 2.79
N ASN A 79 -5.29 -3.79 1.53
CA ASN A 79 -4.27 -3.61 0.49
C ASN A 79 -3.97 -2.13 0.23
N ILE A 80 -4.97 -1.25 0.16
CA ILE A 80 -4.69 0.19 -0.04
C ILE A 80 -3.91 0.76 1.16
N ILE A 81 -4.15 0.28 2.37
CA ILE A 81 -3.38 0.67 3.57
C ILE A 81 -1.93 0.20 3.44
N ASP A 82 -1.70 -1.02 2.97
CA ASP A 82 -0.36 -1.57 2.76
C ASP A 82 0.39 -0.83 1.64
N CYS A 83 -0.28 -0.55 0.52
CA CYS A 83 0.25 0.26 -0.58
C CYS A 83 0.58 1.69 -0.12
N SER A 84 -0.30 2.29 0.69
CA SER A 84 -0.08 3.61 1.31
C SER A 84 1.13 3.61 2.25
N THR A 85 1.29 2.55 3.06
CA THR A 85 2.47 2.39 3.93
C THR A 85 3.75 2.32 3.09
N THR A 86 3.72 1.62 1.96
CA THR A 86 4.84 1.58 1.01
C THR A 86 5.12 2.96 0.43
N ALA A 87 4.10 3.70 -0.01
CA ALA A 87 4.27 5.04 -0.58
C ALA A 87 4.85 6.03 0.43
N VAL A 88 4.34 6.04 1.68
CA VAL A 88 4.88 6.87 2.78
C VAL A 88 6.34 6.51 3.05
N GLY A 89 6.66 5.23 3.15
CA GLY A 89 8.03 4.78 3.40
C GLY A 89 9.00 5.12 2.26
N LEU A 90 8.58 4.94 1.02
CA LEU A 90 9.36 5.35 -0.15
C LEU A 90 9.57 6.86 -0.21
N GLY A 91 8.50 7.64 0.02
CA GLY A 91 8.58 9.09 0.08
C GLY A 91 9.60 9.56 1.11
N ALA A 92 9.59 8.98 2.30
CA ALA A 92 10.57 9.29 3.35
C ALA A 92 12.00 8.93 2.95
N LEU A 93 12.25 7.71 2.44
CA LEU A 93 13.58 7.25 2.02
C LEU A 93 14.16 8.05 0.86
N ARG A 94 13.32 8.44 -0.09
CA ARG A 94 13.69 9.20 -1.29
C ARG A 94 13.67 10.71 -1.10
N LYS A 95 13.17 11.18 0.05
CA LYS A 95 12.90 12.61 0.31
C LYS A 95 11.93 13.21 -0.72
N ASP A 96 10.96 12.41 -1.12
CA ASP A 96 9.91 12.75 -2.08
C ASP A 96 8.62 13.08 -1.32
N SER A 97 8.36 14.38 -1.16
CA SER A 97 7.21 14.88 -0.40
C SER A 97 5.88 14.60 -1.11
N GLU A 98 5.87 14.54 -2.43
CA GLU A 98 4.67 14.26 -3.22
C GLU A 98 4.23 12.81 -3.04
N GLN A 99 5.18 11.86 -3.12
CA GLN A 99 4.90 10.45 -2.88
C GLN A 99 4.45 10.19 -1.43
N LEU A 100 5.07 10.86 -0.46
CA LEU A 100 4.69 10.76 0.95
C LEU A 100 3.27 11.29 1.17
N TYR A 101 2.94 12.45 0.59
CA TYR A 101 1.60 13.03 0.65
C TYR A 101 0.56 12.11 -0.01
N MET A 102 0.85 11.58 -1.19
CA MET A 102 -0.04 10.65 -1.88
C MET A 102 -0.36 9.41 -1.03
N GLY A 103 0.64 8.82 -0.36
CA GLY A 103 0.41 7.70 0.55
C GLY A 103 -0.43 8.07 1.77
N SER A 104 -0.23 9.27 2.33
CA SER A 104 -1.04 9.79 3.43
C SER A 104 -2.50 9.98 3.02
N GLU A 105 -2.76 10.63 1.90
CA GLU A 105 -4.11 10.87 1.37
C GLU A 105 -4.83 9.56 1.03
N ALA A 106 -4.16 8.63 0.35
CA ALA A 106 -4.74 7.34 0.01
C ALA A 106 -5.15 6.56 1.25
N SER A 107 -4.34 6.57 2.30
CA SER A 107 -4.67 5.93 3.58
C SER A 107 -5.82 6.63 4.28
N SER A 108 -5.79 7.96 4.43
CA SER A 108 -6.83 8.70 5.15
C SER A 108 -8.19 8.56 4.49
N GLY A 109 -8.24 8.56 3.17
CA GLY A 109 -9.46 8.41 2.37
C GLY A 109 -10.15 7.05 2.51
N THR A 110 -9.48 6.05 3.09
CA THR A 110 -10.08 4.71 3.30
C THR A 110 -10.83 4.57 4.61
N PHE A 111 -10.65 5.49 5.56
CA PHE A 111 -11.32 5.44 6.88
C PHE A 111 -12.74 6.03 6.82
N VAL A 112 -13.54 5.53 5.90
CA VAL A 112 -14.95 5.89 5.74
C VAL A 112 -15.82 4.67 6.06
N ILE A 113 -17.01 4.92 6.62
CA ILE A 113 -17.99 3.87 6.80
C ILE A 113 -18.63 3.56 5.46
N GLN A 114 -18.50 2.32 5.01
CA GLN A 114 -19.08 1.86 3.76
C GLN A 114 -20.59 1.67 3.87
N THR A 115 -21.30 1.91 2.78
CA THR A 115 -22.72 1.61 2.65
C THR A 115 -22.96 0.55 1.58
N VAL A 116 -24.10 -0.14 1.65
CA VAL A 116 -24.46 -1.15 0.64
C VAL A 116 -24.67 -0.50 -0.74
N GLU A 117 -25.10 0.74 -0.77
CA GLU A 117 -25.30 1.52 -2.00
C GLU A 117 -23.95 1.91 -2.64
N ASP A 118 -22.97 2.27 -1.81
CA ASP A 118 -21.61 2.56 -2.27
C ASP A 118 -20.95 1.30 -2.83
N SER A 119 -21.22 0.15 -2.23
CA SER A 119 -20.70 -1.14 -2.67
C SER A 119 -21.20 -1.56 -4.06
N SER A 120 -22.38 -1.10 -4.46
CA SER A 120 -22.93 -1.38 -5.80
C SER A 120 -22.29 -0.55 -6.92
N LYS A 121 -21.57 0.52 -6.55
CA LYS A 121 -20.96 1.48 -7.49
C LYS A 121 -19.48 1.20 -7.75
N LEU A 122 -18.85 0.34 -6.99
CA LEU A 122 -17.39 0.37 -6.83
C LEU A 122 -16.60 -0.67 -7.59
N ALA A 123 -17.17 -1.68 -8.17
CA ALA A 123 -16.43 -2.59 -9.05
C ALA A 123 -17.38 -3.48 -9.83
N ALA A 124 -16.87 -4.13 -10.86
CA ALA A 124 -17.51 -5.27 -11.49
C ALA A 124 -17.93 -6.36 -10.48
N ASP A 125 -17.38 -6.32 -9.26
CA ASP A 125 -17.59 -7.28 -8.18
C ASP A 125 -18.52 -6.77 -7.06
N GLY A 126 -18.90 -5.50 -7.08
CA GLY A 126 -20.06 -4.97 -6.36
C GLY A 126 -19.95 -4.68 -4.86
N TYR A 127 -18.77 -4.73 -4.22
CA TYR A 127 -18.63 -4.36 -2.81
C TYR A 127 -17.35 -3.61 -2.51
N ALA A 128 -17.44 -2.54 -1.72
CA ALA A 128 -16.28 -1.87 -1.16
C ALA A 128 -15.73 -2.69 0.02
N SER A 129 -14.41 -2.90 0.05
CA SER A 129 -13.75 -3.41 1.24
C SER A 129 -13.67 -2.31 2.30
N GLY A 130 -13.92 -2.65 3.55
CA GLY A 130 -13.90 -1.70 4.66
C GLY A 130 -14.93 -1.98 5.74
N PHE A 131 -15.08 -1.05 6.69
CA PHE A 131 -16.06 -1.13 7.78
C PHE A 131 -17.43 -0.60 7.35
N TYR A 132 -18.46 -1.31 7.74
CA TYR A 132 -19.87 -0.95 7.55
C TYR A 132 -20.50 -0.41 8.83
N ALA A 133 -21.65 0.27 8.71
CA ALA A 133 -22.32 0.92 9.83
C ALA A 133 -22.75 -0.03 10.96
N ASP A 134 -22.93 -1.31 10.66
CA ASP A 134 -23.24 -2.36 11.64
C ASP A 134 -21.99 -2.90 12.38
N GLY A 135 -20.80 -2.36 12.06
CA GLY A 135 -19.52 -2.79 12.64
C GLY A 135 -18.87 -3.97 11.91
N SER A 136 -19.48 -4.52 10.87
CA SER A 136 -18.85 -5.56 10.06
C SER A 136 -17.70 -5.01 9.23
N TYR A 137 -16.69 -5.84 9.00
CA TYR A 137 -15.60 -5.57 8.03
C TYR A 137 -15.69 -6.57 6.90
N MET A 138 -15.80 -6.05 5.69
CA MET A 138 -15.84 -6.84 4.46
C MET A 138 -14.55 -6.67 3.69
N ASP A 139 -14.09 -7.74 3.06
CA ASP A 139 -12.96 -7.72 2.13
C ASP A 139 -13.16 -8.79 1.04
N HIS A 140 -12.34 -8.77 -0.01
CA HIS A 140 -12.44 -9.73 -1.10
C HIS A 140 -13.88 -9.87 -1.62
N SER A 141 -14.45 -8.74 -1.99
CA SER A 141 -15.77 -8.57 -2.60
C SER A 141 -16.98 -8.87 -1.71
N ARG A 142 -16.97 -9.84 -0.81
CA ARG A 142 -18.17 -10.18 0.03
C ARG A 142 -17.85 -11.04 1.23
N VAL A 143 -16.60 -11.10 1.64
CA VAL A 143 -16.22 -11.97 2.73
C VAL A 143 -16.17 -11.16 4.03
N PRO A 144 -16.90 -11.56 5.08
CA PRO A 144 -16.70 -11.01 6.42
C PRO A 144 -15.31 -11.41 6.91
N TYR A 145 -14.38 -10.46 6.93
CA TYR A 145 -12.95 -10.78 7.06
C TYR A 145 -12.26 -10.00 8.19
N LEU A 146 -12.99 -9.69 9.25
CA LEU A 146 -12.47 -8.91 10.39
C LEU A 146 -11.22 -9.55 11.02
N GLY A 147 -11.21 -10.88 11.18
CA GLY A 147 -10.14 -11.60 11.86
C GLY A 147 -8.79 -11.68 11.12
N ALA A 148 -8.72 -11.27 9.88
CA ALA A 148 -7.49 -11.24 9.09
C ALA A 148 -7.29 -9.86 8.46
N TYR A 149 -7.93 -9.57 7.33
CA TYR A 149 -7.77 -8.31 6.61
C TYR A 149 -8.23 -7.08 7.40
N GLY A 150 -9.28 -7.19 8.22
CA GLY A 150 -9.70 -6.11 9.10
C GLY A 150 -8.64 -5.76 10.15
N ILE A 151 -7.92 -6.76 10.67
CA ILE A 151 -6.81 -6.54 11.60
C ILE A 151 -5.64 -5.83 10.88
N GLU A 152 -5.28 -6.24 9.68
CA GLU A 152 -4.21 -5.58 8.91
C GLU A 152 -4.60 -4.15 8.50
N PHE A 153 -5.85 -3.93 8.13
CA PHE A 153 -6.41 -2.61 7.89
C PHE A 153 -6.23 -1.69 9.11
N MET A 154 -6.63 -2.15 10.29
CA MET A 154 -6.52 -1.37 11.54
C MET A 154 -5.07 -1.12 11.95
N LYS A 155 -4.19 -2.14 11.82
CA LYS A 155 -2.77 -1.98 12.13
C LYS A 155 -2.11 -0.92 11.27
N GLY A 156 -2.32 -0.97 9.96
CA GLY A 156 -1.78 0.03 9.03
C GLY A 156 -2.38 1.41 9.28
N GLY A 157 -3.67 1.48 9.55
CA GLY A 157 -4.39 2.70 9.87
C GLY A 157 -3.88 3.43 11.10
N VAL A 158 -3.36 2.72 12.08
CA VAL A 158 -2.69 3.32 13.24
C VAL A 158 -1.22 3.64 12.94
N LYS A 159 -0.55 2.80 12.16
CA LYS A 159 0.87 2.93 11.86
C LYS A 159 1.19 4.21 11.10
N ILE A 160 0.45 4.50 10.02
CA ILE A 160 0.73 5.67 9.19
C ILE A 160 0.60 6.98 9.99
N PRO A 161 -0.53 7.27 10.69
CA PRO A 161 -0.63 8.47 11.51
C PRO A 161 0.45 8.56 12.60
N SER A 162 0.88 7.44 13.17
CA SER A 162 1.96 7.47 14.18
C SER A 162 3.32 7.83 13.59
N LEU A 163 3.55 7.56 12.30
CA LEU A 163 4.79 7.90 11.62
C LEU A 163 4.84 9.34 11.13
N ILE A 164 3.70 9.89 10.70
CA ILE A 164 3.64 11.22 10.07
C ILE A 164 2.93 12.26 10.91
N GLY A 165 2.43 11.90 12.10
CA GLY A 165 1.76 12.82 13.02
C GLY A 165 2.67 13.99 13.40
N GLY A 166 2.12 15.21 13.41
CA GLY A 166 2.89 16.44 13.68
C GLY A 166 3.75 16.92 12.51
N THR A 167 3.70 16.24 11.36
CA THR A 167 4.36 16.67 10.13
C THR A 167 3.37 17.33 9.17
N PRO A 168 3.85 18.05 8.12
CA PRO A 168 2.96 18.58 7.07
C PRO A 168 2.14 17.54 6.31
N TRP A 169 2.50 16.27 6.42
CA TRP A 169 1.86 15.13 5.73
C TRP A 169 0.89 14.35 6.63
N GLN A 170 0.65 14.81 7.85
CA GLN A 170 -0.36 14.18 8.71
C GLN A 170 -1.75 14.20 8.05
N TYR A 171 -2.62 13.28 8.46
CA TYR A 171 -4.00 13.28 7.98
C TYR A 171 -4.66 14.64 8.22
N SER A 172 -5.38 15.12 7.22
CA SER A 172 -6.27 16.26 7.38
C SER A 172 -7.40 15.90 8.35
N ALA A 173 -7.69 16.82 9.28
CA ALA A 173 -8.79 16.67 10.25
C ALA A 173 -10.16 16.75 9.57
#